data_996d0e62535197d0a51afa74f308ac7e
#
_entry.id   996d0e62535197d0a51afa74f308ac7e
#
_cell.length_a   1.000
_cell.length_b   1.000
_cell.length_c   1.000
_cell.angle_alpha   90.00
_cell.angle_beta   90.00
_cell.angle_gamma   90.00
#
_symmetry.space_group_name_H-M   'P 1'
#
loop_
_entity.id
_entity.type
_entity.pdbx_description
1 polymer ?
#
loop_
_entity_poly.entity_id
_entity_poly.type
_entity_poly.pdbx_seq_one_letter_code
_entity_poly.pdbx_strand_id
1 'polypeptide(L)'
;MSNLTDISDVIIIGSGPAGLSAAIYVVRAGLSVNVIEKEFMGTGQIADSSKVDNYLGIPAISGYDLGESFREHALSLGVTIEDNNVTRLTPVDDLSLIHI
;
A
#
# COMPACT_ATOMS: atom_id res chain seq x y z
N MET A 1 15.28 -2.84 -3.29
CA MET A 1 15.04 -2.45 -4.67
C MET A 1 14.64 -3.64 -5.52
N SER A 2 13.56 -3.49 -6.22
CA SER A 2 13.14 -4.55 -7.15
C SER A 2 14.06 -4.60 -8.35
N ASN A 3 14.28 -5.77 -8.90
CA ASN A 3 15.01 -5.96 -10.13
C ASN A 3 14.14 -6.75 -11.12
N LEU A 4 14.63 -6.97 -12.32
CA LEU A 4 13.84 -7.59 -13.39
C LEU A 4 13.48 -9.06 -13.12
N THR A 5 14.09 -9.68 -12.10
CA THR A 5 13.79 -11.06 -11.73
C THR A 5 12.77 -11.16 -10.60
N ASP A 6 12.44 -10.04 -9.98
CA ASP A 6 11.46 -10.02 -8.88
C ASP A 6 10.06 -9.93 -9.45
N ILE A 7 9.28 -10.98 -9.26
CA ILE A 7 7.90 -11.04 -9.74
C ILE A 7 6.98 -11.24 -8.55
N SER A 8 6.04 -10.31 -8.39
CA SER A 8 4.97 -10.44 -7.41
C SER A 8 3.67 -10.81 -8.12
N ASP A 9 2.81 -11.55 -7.43
CA ASP A 9 1.48 -11.84 -7.97
C ASP A 9 0.69 -10.54 -8.19
N VAL A 10 0.83 -9.60 -7.24
CA VAL A 10 0.13 -8.31 -7.31
C VAL A 10 1.10 -7.20 -6.88
N ILE A 11 1.09 -6.11 -7.63
CA ILE A 11 1.77 -4.87 -7.23
C ILE A 11 0.72 -3.79 -7.05
N ILE A 12 0.79 -3.10 -5.93
CA ILE A 12 -0.13 -2.00 -5.60
C ILE A 12 0.66 -0.70 -5.59
N ILE A 13 0.19 0.28 -6.33
CA ILE A 13 0.82 1.58 -6.39
C ILE A 13 0.06 2.53 -5.47
N GLY A 14 0.71 2.91 -4.38
CA GLY A 14 0.12 3.77 -3.36
C GLY A 14 -0.28 3.02 -2.11
N SER A 15 0.05 3.57 -0.95
CA SER A 15 -0.22 2.98 0.36
C SER A 15 -1.29 3.75 1.15
N GLY A 16 -2.23 4.37 0.45
CA GLY A 16 -3.41 4.91 1.09
C GLY A 16 -4.34 3.79 1.59
N PRO A 17 -5.47 4.13 2.21
CA PRO A 17 -6.38 3.13 2.77
C PRO A 17 -6.82 2.07 1.78
N ALA A 18 -7.13 2.46 0.54
CA ALA A 18 -7.57 1.51 -0.48
C ALA A 18 -6.47 0.52 -0.85
N GLY A 19 -5.25 1.02 -1.04
CA GLY A 19 -4.10 0.17 -1.40
C GLY A 19 -3.75 -0.79 -0.28
N LEU A 20 -3.70 -0.32 0.96
CA LEU A 20 -3.38 -1.16 2.11
C LEU A 20 -4.48 -2.20 2.35
N SER A 21 -5.74 -1.82 2.19
CA SER A 21 -6.85 -2.76 2.30
C SER A 21 -6.74 -3.86 1.25
N ALA A 22 -6.50 -3.50 0.00
CA ALA A 22 -6.33 -4.47 -1.08
C ALA A 22 -5.16 -5.41 -0.77
N ALA A 23 -4.05 -4.88 -0.27
CA ALA A 23 -2.87 -5.68 0.05
C ALA A 23 -3.15 -6.76 1.10
N ILE A 24 -3.95 -6.43 2.12
CA ILE A 24 -4.33 -7.38 3.15
C ILE A 24 -5.11 -8.55 2.55
N TYR A 25 -6.04 -8.27 1.64
CA TYR A 25 -6.79 -9.33 0.97
C TYR A 25 -5.92 -10.21 0.08
N VAL A 26 -4.94 -9.62 -0.59
CA VAL A 26 -3.99 -10.39 -1.41
C VAL A 26 -3.19 -11.36 -0.54
N VAL A 27 -2.67 -10.88 0.59
CA VAL A 27 -1.93 -11.73 1.53
C VAL A 27 -2.81 -12.84 2.07
N ARG A 28 -4.04 -12.54 2.42
CA ARG A 28 -4.99 -13.54 2.93
C ARG A 28 -5.33 -14.59 1.90
N ALA A 29 -5.24 -14.27 0.62
CA ALA A 29 -5.44 -15.22 -0.47
C ALA A 29 -4.22 -16.09 -0.73
N GLY A 30 -3.13 -15.90 0.00
CA GLY A 30 -1.90 -16.66 -0.17
C GLY A 30 -1.05 -16.20 -1.34
N LEU A 31 -1.28 -15.00 -1.84
CA LEU A 31 -0.53 -14.45 -2.96
C LEU A 31 0.52 -13.45 -2.47
N SER A 32 1.55 -13.26 -3.29
CA SER A 32 2.57 -12.25 -2.99
C SER A 32 2.11 -10.87 -3.42
N VAL A 33 2.43 -9.86 -2.61
CA VAL A 33 2.10 -8.47 -2.89
C VAL A 33 3.27 -7.57 -2.54
N ASN A 34 3.50 -6.57 -3.39
CA ASN A 34 4.42 -5.49 -3.07
C ASN A 34 3.67 -4.17 -3.27
N VAL A 35 3.63 -3.35 -2.23
CA VAL A 35 3.05 -2.01 -2.28
C VAL A 35 4.19 -1.03 -2.49
N ILE A 36 4.07 -0.17 -3.50
CA ILE A 36 5.10 0.82 -3.81
C ILE A 36 4.53 2.20 -3.48
N GLU A 37 5.19 2.92 -2.58
CA GLU A 37 4.77 4.23 -2.11
C GLU A 37 5.89 5.25 -2.34
N LYS A 38 5.56 6.38 -2.95
CA LYS A 38 6.53 7.44 -3.25
C LYS A 38 6.85 8.34 -2.07
N GLU A 39 5.93 8.47 -1.12
CA GLU A 39 6.11 9.31 0.06
C GLU A 39 6.62 8.45 1.21
N PHE A 40 7.71 8.86 1.85
CA PHE A 40 8.25 8.12 2.98
C PHE A 40 7.17 7.92 4.05
N MET A 41 6.86 6.67 4.37
CA MET A 41 5.80 6.30 5.32
C MET A 41 4.44 6.94 5.00
N GLY A 42 4.19 7.25 3.72
CA GLY A 42 2.94 7.86 3.30
C GLY A 42 1.74 6.92 3.46
N THR A 43 0.60 7.48 3.81
CA THR A 43 -0.66 6.75 3.94
C THR A 43 -1.80 7.44 3.18
N GLY A 44 -1.42 8.29 2.22
CA GLY A 44 -2.38 8.97 1.36
C GLY A 44 -2.98 10.22 1.99
N GLN A 45 -4.04 10.69 1.38
CA GLN A 45 -4.67 11.96 1.78
C GLN A 45 -5.31 11.91 3.17
N ILE A 46 -5.57 10.72 3.70
CA ILE A 46 -6.17 10.59 5.03
C ILE A 46 -5.30 11.22 6.10
N ALA A 47 -3.98 11.22 5.90
CA ALA A 47 -3.03 11.80 6.86
C ALA A 47 -3.21 13.30 7.04
N ASP A 48 -3.85 13.98 6.08
CA ASP A 48 -4.08 15.42 6.14
C ASP A 48 -5.31 15.81 6.97
N SER A 49 -6.13 14.83 7.34
CA SER A 49 -7.34 15.09 8.13
C SER A 49 -6.99 15.26 9.61
N SER A 50 -7.42 16.35 10.21
CA SER A 50 -7.15 16.59 11.63
C SER A 50 -7.98 15.68 12.55
N LYS A 51 -9.16 15.27 12.09
CA LYS A 51 -10.06 14.45 12.87
C LYS A 51 -10.96 13.62 11.95
N VAL A 52 -11.04 12.33 12.21
CA VAL A 52 -11.88 11.41 11.45
C VAL A 52 -12.95 10.85 12.39
N ASP A 53 -14.20 11.19 12.15
CA ASP A 53 -15.34 10.79 12.99
C ASP A 53 -16.22 9.73 12.36
N ASN A 54 -16.02 9.47 11.08
CA ASN A 54 -16.90 8.58 10.31
C ASN A 54 -16.27 7.22 10.00
N TYR A 55 -15.19 6.87 10.68
CA TYR A 55 -14.63 5.53 10.55
C TYR A 55 -15.20 4.66 11.66
N LEU A 56 -16.04 3.71 11.27
CA LEU A 56 -16.76 2.87 12.23
C LEU A 56 -15.80 2.14 13.16
N GLY A 57 -16.01 2.28 14.45
CA GLY A 57 -15.22 1.59 15.47
C GLY A 57 -14.04 2.39 16.00
N ILE A 58 -13.64 3.46 15.33
CA ILE A 58 -12.52 4.30 15.77
C ILE A 58 -12.93 5.78 15.64
N PRO A 59 -13.63 6.33 16.64
CA PRO A 59 -14.11 7.70 16.58
C PRO A 59 -13.00 8.71 16.91
N ALA A 60 -13.10 9.89 16.35
CA ALA A 60 -12.31 11.06 16.73
C ALA A 60 -10.79 10.88 16.65
N ILE A 61 -10.30 9.99 15.81
CA ILE A 61 -8.87 9.79 15.60
C ILE A 61 -8.35 10.79 14.58
N SER A 62 -7.10 11.25 14.72
CA SER A 62 -6.49 12.05 13.67
C SER A 62 -6.28 11.19 12.41
N GLY A 63 -6.34 11.83 11.24
CA GLY A 63 -6.08 11.12 9.99
C GLY A 63 -4.68 10.53 9.93
N TYR A 64 -3.70 11.23 10.52
CA TYR A 64 -2.34 10.73 10.60
C TYR A 64 -2.28 9.43 11.40
N ASP A 65 -2.86 9.41 12.59
CA ASP A 65 -2.85 8.21 13.44
C ASP A 65 -3.64 7.07 12.82
N LEU A 66 -4.75 7.37 12.17
CA LEU A 66 -5.53 6.35 11.48
C LEU A 66 -4.73 5.74 10.33
N GLY A 67 -4.05 6.56 9.54
CA GLY A 67 -3.19 6.09 8.46
C GLY A 67 -2.06 5.21 8.97
N GLU A 68 -1.41 5.61 10.06
CA GLU A 68 -0.36 4.80 10.68
C GLU A 68 -0.91 3.47 11.19
N SER A 69 -2.11 3.46 11.76
CA SER A 69 -2.76 2.24 12.20
C SER A 69 -3.01 1.29 11.02
N PHE A 70 -3.44 1.81 9.89
CA PHE A 70 -3.62 0.99 8.67
C PHE A 70 -2.30 0.41 8.19
N ARG A 71 -1.25 1.22 8.18
CA ARG A 71 0.07 0.81 7.74
C ARG A 71 0.63 -0.30 8.63
N GLU A 72 0.55 -0.11 9.93
CA GLU A 72 1.02 -1.11 10.90
C GLU A 72 0.25 -2.42 10.77
N HIS A 73 -1.06 -2.35 10.55
CA HIS A 73 -1.89 -3.53 10.36
C HIS A 73 -1.42 -4.31 9.13
N ALA A 74 -1.23 -3.64 8.00
CA ALA A 74 -0.75 -4.30 6.80
C ALA A 74 0.62 -4.94 6.99
N LEU A 75 1.55 -4.22 7.60
CA LEU A 75 2.90 -4.74 7.87
C LEU A 75 2.86 -5.96 8.79
N SER A 76 1.98 -5.95 9.79
CA SER A 76 1.85 -7.08 10.73
C SER A 76 1.39 -8.37 10.06
N LEU A 77 0.71 -8.25 8.93
CA LEU A 77 0.23 -9.40 8.16
C LEU A 77 1.19 -9.83 7.06
N GLY A 78 2.35 -9.20 6.97
CA GLY A 78 3.38 -9.58 6.01
C GLY A 78 3.34 -8.83 4.68
N VAL A 79 2.58 -7.73 4.60
CA VAL A 79 2.59 -6.87 3.41
C VAL A 79 3.94 -6.18 3.31
N THR A 80 4.54 -6.19 2.13
CA THR A 80 5.78 -5.47 1.86
C THR A 80 5.44 -4.08 1.29
N ILE A 81 6.01 -3.04 1.87
CA ILE A 81 5.85 -1.67 1.39
C ILE A 81 7.23 -1.16 0.98
N GLU A 82 7.37 -0.85 -0.29
CA GLU A 82 8.63 -0.36 -0.87
C GLU A 82 8.55 1.15 -1.06
N ASP A 83 9.57 1.87 -0.57
CA ASP A 83 9.69 3.31 -0.73
C ASP A 83 10.31 3.60 -2.10
N ASN A 84 9.47 3.86 -3.09
CA ASN A 84 9.92 4.09 -4.44
C ASN A 84 8.86 4.82 -5.25
N ASN A 85 9.26 5.39 -6.39
CA ASN A 85 8.35 6.13 -7.25
C ASN A 85 8.15 5.38 -8.57
N VAL A 86 6.92 4.94 -8.83
CA VAL A 86 6.57 4.29 -10.10
C VAL A 86 6.44 5.36 -11.18
N THR A 87 7.21 5.21 -12.25
CA THR A 87 7.22 6.17 -13.35
C THR A 87 6.46 5.70 -14.58
N ARG A 88 6.34 4.38 -14.76
CA ARG A 88 5.66 3.84 -15.93
C ARG A 88 5.26 2.39 -15.71
N LEU A 89 4.17 2.00 -16.34
CA LEU A 89 3.68 0.63 -16.37
C LEU A 89 3.69 0.16 -17.83
N THR A 90 4.31 -0.98 -18.10
CA THR A 90 4.36 -1.53 -19.46
C THR A 90 3.90 -2.99 -19.45
N PRO A 91 2.85 -3.33 -20.19
CA PRO A 91 2.46 -4.73 -20.35
C PRO A 91 3.52 -5.48 -21.17
N VAL A 92 3.91 -6.67 -20.72
CA VAL A 92 4.87 -7.51 -21.41
C VAL A 92 4.37 -8.95 -21.31
N ASP A 93 3.87 -9.50 -22.40
CA ASP A 93 3.26 -10.83 -22.41
C ASP A 93 2.15 -10.94 -21.35
N ASP A 94 2.25 -11.90 -20.43
CA ASP A 94 1.30 -12.07 -19.34
C ASP A 94 1.60 -11.21 -18.12
N LEU A 95 2.64 -10.38 -18.18
CA LEU A 95 3.15 -9.61 -17.05
C LEU A 95 2.97 -8.13 -17.29
N SER A 96 3.13 -7.37 -16.21
CA SER A 96 3.29 -5.93 -16.29
C SER A 96 4.65 -5.58 -15.73
N LEU A 97 5.39 -4.75 -16.45
CA LEU A 97 6.69 -4.27 -16.01
C LEU A 97 6.51 -2.91 -15.34
N ILE A 98 6.98 -2.81 -14.10
CA ILE A 98 6.87 -1.59 -13.31
C ILE A 98 8.23 -0.89 -13.35
N HIS A 99 8.24 0.33 -13.85
CA HIS A 99 9.44 1.17 -13.91
C HIS A 99 9.50 2.08 -12.68
N ILE A 100 10.61 2.05 -12.01
CA ILE A 100 10.87 2.88 -10.82
C ILE A 100 12.20 3.63 -10.92
#